data_73a9a7eb774c7dd9d21e8e412ea674f9
#
_entry.id   73a9a7eb774c7dd9d21e8e412ea674f9
#
_cell.length_a   1.000
_cell.length_b   1.000
_cell.length_c   1.000
_cell.angle_alpha   90.00
_cell.angle_beta   90.00
_cell.angle_gamma   90.00
#
_symmetry.space_group_name_H-M   'P 1'
#
loop_
_entity.id
_entity.type
_entity.pdbx_description
1 polymer ?
#
loop_
_entity_poly.entity_id
_entity_poly.type
_entity_poly.pdbx_seq_one_letter_code
_entity_poly.pdbx_strand_id
1 'polypeptide(L)'
;VFLHLIAAVGWINQREADRANTHFMRAWQIAQPDGLIEIVGEHHGLLQGVLESCLKKDHPQEFAEIIKVTRRFSGGWRRVHNPGAGATVAESLTTTEFAIAMLACRGWTNDEIAAHMGISRGTVKNRLSSTYAKLGVSSRAALKQFVLL
;
A
#
# COMPACT_ATOMS: atom_id res chain seq x y z
N VAL A 1 -8.45 10.33 -13.98
CA VAL A 1 -7.62 9.46 -13.12
C VAL A 1 -7.64 9.99 -11.71
N PHE A 2 -7.12 11.18 -11.39
CA PHE A 2 -6.95 11.71 -10.02
C PHE A 2 -8.23 11.68 -9.17
N LEU A 3 -9.36 12.16 -9.69
CA LEU A 3 -10.61 12.17 -8.92
C LEU A 3 -11.01 10.76 -8.45
N HIS A 4 -10.79 9.75 -9.27
CA HIS A 4 -11.07 8.37 -8.90
C HIS A 4 -10.05 7.81 -7.90
N LEU A 5 -8.77 8.19 -7.99
CA LEU A 5 -7.78 7.81 -6.98
C LEU A 5 -8.09 8.46 -5.62
N ILE A 6 -8.45 9.74 -5.60
CA ILE A 6 -8.88 10.44 -4.37
C ILE A 6 -10.13 9.77 -3.78
N ALA A 7 -11.10 9.42 -4.61
CA ALA A 7 -12.30 8.71 -4.15
C ALA A 7 -11.95 7.33 -3.58
N ALA A 8 -11.05 6.57 -4.22
CA ALA A 8 -10.58 5.28 -3.71
C ALA A 8 -9.92 5.43 -2.34
N VAL A 9 -9.05 6.44 -2.17
CA VAL A 9 -8.42 6.76 -0.87
C VAL A 9 -9.48 7.13 0.18
N GLY A 10 -10.48 7.93 -0.19
CA GLY A 10 -11.58 8.30 0.70
C GLY A 10 -12.36 7.07 1.18
N TRP A 11 -12.71 6.17 0.28
CA TRP A 11 -13.47 4.96 0.61
C TRP A 11 -12.66 3.95 1.44
N ILE A 12 -11.38 3.72 1.11
CA ILE A 12 -10.57 2.80 1.92
C ILE A 12 -10.34 3.34 3.35
N ASN A 13 -10.27 4.65 3.52
CA ASN A 13 -10.22 5.27 4.84
C ASN A 13 -11.51 5.06 5.66
N GLN A 14 -12.65 4.89 4.99
CA GLN A 14 -13.94 4.56 5.59
C GLN A 14 -14.18 3.04 5.72
N ARG A 15 -13.19 2.21 5.38
CA ARG A 15 -13.24 0.75 5.35
C ARG A 15 -14.21 0.17 4.31
N GLU A 16 -14.57 0.95 3.30
CA GLU A 16 -15.44 0.57 2.19
C GLU A 16 -14.58 0.03 1.03
N ALA A 17 -13.99 -1.17 1.22
CA ALA A 17 -13.03 -1.76 0.29
C ALA A 17 -13.59 -1.95 -1.13
N ASP A 18 -14.82 -2.41 -1.27
CA ASP A 18 -15.44 -2.65 -2.58
C ASP A 18 -15.62 -1.35 -3.37
N ARG A 19 -15.99 -0.26 -2.69
CA ARG A 19 -16.11 1.06 -3.29
C ARG A 19 -14.73 1.61 -3.68
N ALA A 20 -13.74 1.42 -2.81
CA ALA A 20 -12.37 1.81 -3.10
C ALA A 20 -11.85 1.09 -4.34
N ASN A 21 -12.03 -0.23 -4.42
CA ASN A 21 -11.65 -1.06 -5.56
C ASN A 21 -12.37 -0.61 -6.85
N THR A 22 -13.66 -0.32 -6.78
CA THR A 22 -14.45 0.17 -7.92
C THR A 22 -13.90 1.48 -8.46
N HIS A 23 -13.61 2.45 -7.60
CA HIS A 23 -13.04 3.73 -8.02
C HIS A 23 -11.61 3.57 -8.54
N PHE A 24 -10.80 2.74 -7.89
CA PHE A 24 -9.45 2.45 -8.38
C PHE A 24 -9.47 1.82 -9.78
N MET A 25 -10.32 0.82 -10.02
CA MET A 25 -10.43 0.20 -11.35
C MET A 25 -10.89 1.18 -12.43
N ARG A 26 -11.76 2.14 -12.11
CA ARG A 26 -12.11 3.22 -13.04
C ARG A 26 -10.91 4.13 -13.35
N ALA A 27 -10.10 4.46 -12.33
CA ALA A 27 -8.85 5.20 -12.55
C ALA A 27 -7.89 4.41 -13.44
N TRP A 28 -7.75 3.11 -13.18
CA TRP A 28 -6.90 2.21 -13.94
C TRP A 28 -7.32 2.10 -15.41
N GLN A 29 -8.60 1.89 -15.68
CA GLN A 29 -9.14 1.83 -17.05
C GLN A 29 -8.85 3.09 -17.88
N ILE A 30 -8.78 4.26 -17.24
CA ILE A 30 -8.42 5.52 -17.90
C ILE A 30 -6.90 5.65 -18.05
N ALA A 31 -6.12 5.22 -17.08
CA ALA A 31 -4.67 5.40 -17.03
C ALA A 31 -3.89 4.40 -17.89
N GLN A 32 -4.35 3.16 -17.93
CA GLN A 32 -3.63 2.03 -18.50
C GLN A 32 -3.39 2.17 -20.03
N PRO A 33 -4.36 2.60 -20.85
CA PRO A 33 -4.15 2.75 -22.30
C PRO A 33 -3.05 3.76 -22.67
N ASP A 34 -2.86 4.78 -21.83
CA ASP A 34 -1.87 5.83 -22.04
C ASP A 34 -0.56 5.59 -21.25
N GLY A 35 -0.44 4.44 -20.57
CA GLY A 35 0.72 4.08 -19.78
C GLY A 35 0.97 4.98 -18.56
N LEU A 36 -0.07 5.63 -18.01
CA LEU A 36 0.01 6.57 -16.88
C LEU A 36 0.20 5.85 -15.54
N ILE A 37 1.23 5.00 -15.43
CA ILE A 37 1.49 4.18 -14.25
C ILE A 37 2.12 4.96 -13.10
N GLU A 38 2.84 6.06 -13.38
CA GLU A 38 3.48 6.93 -12.39
C GLU A 38 2.45 7.45 -11.38
N ILE A 39 1.32 7.95 -11.86
CA ILE A 39 0.25 8.49 -11.02
C ILE A 39 -0.23 7.47 -9.99
N VAL A 40 -0.32 6.20 -10.39
CA VAL A 40 -0.76 5.12 -9.51
C VAL A 40 0.35 4.75 -8.50
N GLY A 41 1.60 4.66 -8.98
CA GLY A 41 2.76 4.30 -8.16
C GLY A 41 3.06 5.32 -7.06
N GLU A 42 2.92 6.61 -7.35
CA GLU A 42 3.11 7.69 -6.38
C GLU A 42 2.08 7.67 -5.25
N HIS A 43 0.86 7.18 -5.52
CA HIS A 43 -0.23 7.12 -4.57
C HIS A 43 -0.37 5.76 -3.83
N HIS A 44 0.54 4.82 -4.08
CA HIS A 44 0.48 3.46 -3.51
C HIS A 44 0.28 3.46 -1.98
N GLY A 45 1.03 4.28 -1.25
CA GLY A 45 0.93 4.36 0.21
C GLY A 45 -0.45 4.81 0.70
N LEU A 46 -1.10 5.71 -0.03
CA LEU A 46 -2.44 6.20 0.29
C LEU A 46 -3.53 5.17 -0.04
N LEU A 47 -3.29 4.32 -1.04
CA LEU A 47 -4.23 3.29 -1.52
C LEU A 47 -4.31 2.05 -0.61
N GLN A 48 -3.38 1.87 0.33
CA GLN A 48 -3.48 0.89 1.41
C GLN A 48 -3.91 -0.53 0.96
N GLY A 49 -3.19 -1.10 -0.01
CA GLY A 49 -3.46 -2.45 -0.52
C GLY A 49 -4.54 -2.56 -1.60
N VAL A 50 -5.20 -1.47 -1.98
CA VAL A 50 -6.14 -1.45 -3.11
C VAL A 50 -5.45 -1.86 -4.41
N LEU A 51 -4.21 -1.39 -4.63
CA LEU A 51 -3.39 -1.79 -5.78
C LEU A 51 -3.16 -3.30 -5.82
N GLU A 52 -2.75 -3.89 -4.70
CA GLU A 52 -2.52 -5.31 -4.57
C GLU A 52 -3.81 -6.12 -4.79
N SER A 53 -4.91 -5.66 -4.24
CA SER A 53 -6.22 -6.29 -4.38
C SER A 53 -6.70 -6.31 -5.84
N CYS A 54 -6.54 -5.19 -6.55
CA CYS A 54 -7.11 -5.01 -7.88
C CYS A 54 -6.21 -5.52 -9.02
N LEU A 55 -4.88 -5.34 -8.93
CA LEU A 55 -4.01 -5.57 -10.08
C LEU A 55 -3.10 -6.78 -9.96
N LYS A 56 -2.72 -7.19 -8.75
CA LYS A 56 -1.67 -8.20 -8.58
C LYS A 56 -1.96 -9.53 -9.26
N LYS A 57 -3.22 -9.96 -9.29
CA LYS A 57 -3.64 -11.24 -9.87
C LYS A 57 -3.86 -11.13 -11.38
N ASP A 58 -4.61 -10.12 -11.80
CA ASP A 58 -5.14 -10.04 -13.17
C ASP A 58 -4.24 -9.19 -14.10
N HIS A 59 -3.37 -8.35 -13.53
CA HIS A 59 -2.43 -7.47 -14.24
C HIS A 59 -1.01 -7.56 -13.63
N PRO A 60 -0.38 -8.74 -13.56
CA PRO A 60 0.86 -8.94 -12.80
C PRO A 60 2.07 -8.17 -13.38
N GLN A 61 2.10 -7.95 -14.69
CA GLN A 61 3.19 -7.22 -15.35
C GLN A 61 3.11 -5.73 -15.02
N GLU A 62 1.95 -5.12 -15.22
CA GLU A 62 1.70 -3.71 -14.90
C GLU A 62 1.86 -3.46 -13.41
N PHE A 63 1.37 -4.37 -12.56
CA PHE A 63 1.59 -4.32 -11.12
C PHE A 63 3.10 -4.25 -10.79
N ALA A 64 3.93 -5.09 -11.40
CA ALA A 64 5.37 -5.09 -11.17
C ALA A 64 6.03 -3.76 -11.59
N GLU A 65 5.60 -3.17 -12.70
CA GLU A 65 6.12 -1.87 -13.15
C GLU A 65 5.68 -0.74 -12.20
N ILE A 66 4.42 -0.71 -11.78
CA ILE A 66 3.93 0.27 -10.80
C ILE A 66 4.71 0.16 -9.48
N ILE A 67 5.02 -1.05 -9.01
CA ILE A 67 5.84 -1.24 -7.80
C ILE A 67 7.27 -0.69 -7.96
N LYS A 68 7.86 -0.75 -9.14
CA LYS A 68 9.16 -0.10 -9.42
C LYS A 68 9.04 1.42 -9.29
N VAL A 69 7.98 2.01 -9.84
CA VAL A 69 7.68 3.45 -9.72
C VAL A 69 7.52 3.83 -8.25
N THR A 70 6.70 3.09 -7.50
CA THR A 70 6.48 3.30 -6.05
C THR A 70 7.80 3.36 -5.27
N ARG A 71 8.70 2.41 -5.53
CA ARG A 71 10.01 2.36 -4.84
C ARG A 71 10.89 3.56 -5.20
N ARG A 72 10.94 3.92 -6.49
CA ARG A 72 11.71 5.07 -6.96
C ARG A 72 11.19 6.37 -6.36
N PHE A 73 9.87 6.56 -6.35
CA PHE A 73 9.22 7.73 -5.77
C PHE A 73 9.49 7.84 -4.27
N SER A 74 9.26 6.77 -3.50
CA SER A 74 9.50 6.75 -2.06
C SER A 74 10.94 7.05 -1.69
N GLY A 75 11.91 6.53 -2.44
CA GLY A 75 13.33 6.82 -2.24
C GLY A 75 13.69 8.28 -2.59
N GLY A 76 13.09 8.84 -3.63
CA GLY A 76 13.28 10.24 -4.03
C GLY A 76 12.69 11.20 -3.02
N TRP A 77 11.45 10.97 -2.62
CA TRP A 77 10.75 11.79 -1.63
C TRP A 77 11.54 11.95 -0.33
N ARG A 78 12.06 10.84 0.20
CA ARG A 78 12.83 10.84 1.46
C ARG A 78 14.14 11.60 1.36
N ARG A 79 14.88 11.46 0.25
CA ARG A 79 16.13 12.22 0.06
C ARG A 79 15.91 13.72 0.12
N VAL A 80 14.77 14.19 -0.34
CA VAL A 80 14.42 15.62 -0.36
C VAL A 80 13.91 16.10 0.99
N HIS A 81 13.02 15.32 1.65
CA HIS A 81 12.28 15.76 2.83
C HIS A 81 12.88 15.28 4.15
N ASN A 82 13.74 14.25 4.14
CA ASN A 82 14.38 13.68 5.33
C ASN A 82 15.86 13.29 5.08
N PRO A 83 16.72 14.23 4.71
CA PRO A 83 18.10 13.93 4.30
C PRO A 83 18.99 13.35 5.43
N GLY A 84 18.58 13.52 6.70
CA GLY A 84 19.30 13.02 7.88
C GLY A 84 18.77 11.72 8.47
N ALA A 85 17.65 11.22 8.00
CA ALA A 85 17.13 9.92 8.42
C ALA A 85 17.93 8.82 7.70
N GLY A 86 18.73 8.06 8.45
CA GLY A 86 19.38 6.86 7.94
C GLY A 86 18.39 5.94 7.22
N ALA A 87 18.88 4.83 6.62
CA ALA A 87 18.02 3.87 5.89
C ALA A 87 16.77 3.58 6.70
N THR A 88 15.64 4.21 6.29
CA THR A 88 14.45 4.20 7.12
C THR A 88 13.72 2.87 6.95
N VAL A 89 13.09 2.49 8.00
CA VAL A 89 12.17 1.41 8.24
C VAL A 89 11.29 1.03 7.02
N ALA A 90 10.81 2.02 6.27
CA ALA A 90 10.03 1.78 5.05
C ALA A 90 10.85 1.15 3.90
N GLU A 91 12.19 1.25 3.91
CA GLU A 91 13.05 0.61 2.90
C GLU A 91 13.24 -0.88 3.18
N SER A 92 13.08 -1.30 4.41
CA SER A 92 13.17 -2.71 4.81
C SER A 92 11.90 -3.48 4.50
N LEU A 93 10.76 -2.79 4.28
CA LEU A 93 9.47 -3.42 3.99
C LEU A 93 9.25 -3.58 2.48
N THR A 94 8.72 -4.73 2.11
CA THR A 94 8.10 -4.88 0.79
C THR A 94 6.83 -4.03 0.72
N THR A 95 6.39 -3.68 -0.49
CA THR A 95 5.14 -2.92 -0.69
C THR A 95 3.92 -3.62 -0.08
N THR A 96 3.86 -4.94 -0.15
CA THR A 96 2.80 -5.75 0.49
C THR A 96 2.89 -5.69 2.03
N GLU A 97 4.08 -5.79 2.62
CA GLU A 97 4.27 -5.63 4.07
C GLU A 97 3.87 -4.23 4.52
N PHE A 98 4.23 -3.22 3.75
CA PHE A 98 3.85 -1.83 4.01
C PHE A 98 2.33 -1.64 3.96
N ALA A 99 1.65 -2.14 2.91
CA ALA A 99 0.19 -2.07 2.80
C ALA A 99 -0.52 -2.74 3.98
N ILE A 100 -0.08 -3.95 4.36
CA ILE A 100 -0.61 -4.68 5.53
C ILE A 100 -0.38 -3.88 6.82
N ALA A 101 0.81 -3.30 7.00
CA ALA A 101 1.13 -2.48 8.17
C ALA A 101 0.23 -1.23 8.26
N MET A 102 0.00 -0.54 7.13
CA MET A 102 -0.91 0.62 7.06
C MET A 102 -2.34 0.26 7.49
N LEU A 103 -2.90 -0.82 6.95
CA LEU A 103 -4.23 -1.30 7.31
C LEU A 103 -4.29 -1.68 8.80
N ALA A 104 -3.27 -2.39 9.29
CA ALA A 104 -3.17 -2.77 10.70
C ALA A 104 -3.12 -1.55 11.63
N CYS A 105 -2.35 -0.51 11.30
CA CYS A 105 -2.28 0.74 12.06
C CYS A 105 -3.62 1.48 12.14
N ARG A 106 -4.46 1.31 11.12
CA ARG A 106 -5.81 1.89 11.06
C ARG A 106 -6.87 1.01 11.73
N GLY A 107 -6.45 -0.04 12.43
CA GLY A 107 -7.31 -0.89 13.24
C GLY A 107 -8.06 -1.97 12.47
N TRP A 108 -7.64 -2.29 11.23
CA TRP A 108 -8.19 -3.44 10.52
C TRP A 108 -7.76 -4.74 11.19
N THR A 109 -8.66 -5.68 11.32
CA THR A 109 -8.34 -7.04 11.82
C THR A 109 -7.58 -7.83 10.75
N ASN A 110 -6.94 -8.92 11.14
CA ASN A 110 -6.25 -9.79 10.17
C ASN A 110 -7.22 -10.42 9.16
N ASP A 111 -8.46 -10.65 9.55
CA ASP A 111 -9.48 -11.21 8.66
C ASP A 111 -9.95 -10.17 7.64
N GLU A 112 -10.17 -8.92 8.06
CA GLU A 112 -10.49 -7.82 7.14
C GLU A 112 -9.37 -7.54 6.15
N ILE A 113 -8.11 -7.52 6.62
CA ILE A 113 -6.92 -7.36 5.76
C ILE A 113 -6.82 -8.52 4.76
N ALA A 114 -7.02 -9.76 5.22
CA ALA A 114 -6.97 -10.94 4.39
C ALA A 114 -8.03 -10.89 3.28
N ALA A 115 -9.26 -10.54 3.62
CA ALA A 115 -10.36 -10.39 2.68
C ALA A 115 -10.08 -9.27 1.66
N HIS A 116 -9.63 -8.10 2.13
CA HIS A 116 -9.32 -6.95 1.27
C HIS A 116 -8.19 -7.24 0.29
N MET A 117 -7.11 -7.88 0.74
CA MET A 117 -5.93 -8.14 -0.09
C MET A 117 -5.99 -9.47 -0.87
N GLY A 118 -7.06 -10.24 -0.74
CA GLY A 118 -7.21 -11.53 -1.41
C GLY A 118 -6.16 -12.58 -1.00
N ILE A 119 -5.74 -12.59 0.28
CA ILE A 119 -4.74 -13.49 0.84
C ILE A 119 -5.28 -14.20 2.08
N SER A 120 -4.59 -15.26 2.54
CA SER A 120 -5.01 -15.97 3.75
C SER A 120 -4.71 -15.14 5.02
N ARG A 121 -5.51 -15.35 6.09
CA ARG A 121 -5.24 -14.80 7.43
C ARG A 121 -3.85 -15.19 7.95
N GLY A 122 -3.40 -16.42 7.66
CA GLY A 122 -2.07 -16.90 8.01
C GLY A 122 -0.98 -16.10 7.32
N THR A 123 -1.18 -15.77 6.05
CA THR A 123 -0.27 -14.89 5.29
C THR A 123 -0.19 -13.50 5.92
N VAL A 124 -1.31 -12.90 6.30
CA VAL A 124 -1.34 -11.58 6.99
C VAL A 124 -0.55 -11.66 8.29
N LYS A 125 -0.79 -12.68 9.12
CA LYS A 125 -0.06 -12.90 10.39
C LYS A 125 1.45 -13.00 10.16
N ASN A 126 1.88 -13.81 9.19
CA ASN A 126 3.29 -13.99 8.88
C ASN A 126 3.93 -12.69 8.37
N ARG A 127 3.25 -11.94 7.51
CA ARG A 127 3.73 -10.64 7.03
C ARG A 127 3.84 -9.61 8.15
N LEU A 128 2.87 -9.54 9.06
CA LEU A 128 2.95 -8.66 10.23
C LEU A 128 4.12 -9.06 11.15
N SER A 129 4.33 -10.35 11.39
CA SER A 129 5.48 -10.82 12.18
C SER A 129 6.81 -10.44 11.55
N SER A 130 6.95 -10.61 10.22
CA SER A 130 8.12 -10.15 9.47
C SER A 130 8.31 -8.64 9.58
N THR A 131 7.22 -7.88 9.43
CA THR A 131 7.22 -6.43 9.58
C THR A 131 7.70 -6.02 10.98
N TYR A 132 7.17 -6.63 12.03
CA TYR A 132 7.59 -6.35 13.41
C TYR A 132 9.08 -6.59 13.62
N ALA A 133 9.59 -7.72 13.13
CA ALA A 133 11.02 -8.03 13.22
C ALA A 133 11.89 -7.00 12.49
N LYS A 134 11.51 -6.61 11.28
CA LYS A 134 12.22 -5.61 10.47
C LYS A 134 12.23 -4.22 11.09
N LEU A 135 11.17 -3.87 11.81
CA LEU A 135 10.99 -2.56 12.45
C LEU A 135 11.48 -2.53 13.90
N GLY A 136 11.86 -3.67 14.47
CA GLY A 136 12.21 -3.75 15.89
C GLY A 136 11.05 -3.43 16.83
N VAL A 137 9.80 -3.70 16.41
CA VAL A 137 8.60 -3.45 17.23
C VAL A 137 7.94 -4.76 17.63
N SER A 138 7.23 -4.74 18.77
CA SER A 138 6.61 -5.94 19.33
C SER A 138 5.07 -5.95 19.25
N SER A 139 4.47 -4.86 18.81
CA SER A 139 3.01 -4.73 18.82
C SER A 139 2.47 -3.91 17.66
N ARG A 140 1.18 -4.12 17.36
CA ARG A 140 0.43 -3.34 16.38
C ARG A 140 0.37 -1.84 16.74
N ALA A 141 0.27 -1.52 18.03
CA ALA A 141 0.25 -0.13 18.49
C ALA A 141 1.58 0.57 18.21
N ALA A 142 2.70 -0.13 18.37
CA ALA A 142 4.03 0.41 18.09
C ALA A 142 4.28 0.68 16.59
N LEU A 143 3.57 -0.01 15.68
CA LEU A 143 3.66 0.27 14.25
C LEU A 143 3.27 1.71 13.88
N LYS A 144 2.34 2.32 14.62
CA LYS A 144 1.84 3.67 14.31
C LYS A 144 2.96 4.72 14.25
N GLN A 145 4.01 4.54 15.05
CA GLN A 145 5.16 5.46 15.08
C GLN A 145 5.98 5.44 13.78
N PHE A 146 5.89 4.36 13.01
CA PHE A 146 6.70 4.17 11.80
C PHE A 146 5.93 4.34 10.48
N VAL A 147 4.62 4.21 10.53
CA VAL A 147 3.80 4.07 9.31
C VAL A 147 2.91 5.28 9.07
N LEU A 148 2.57 6.06 10.10
CA LEU A 148 1.64 7.19 10.02
C LEU A 148 2.35 8.56 10.17
N LEU A 149 3.66 8.60 10.16
CA LEU A 149 4.47 9.83 10.16
C LEU A 149 4.77 10.29 8.73
#